data_065e8305602057cbada37641f0c9cc27
#
_entry.id   065e8305602057cbada37641f0c9cc27
#
_cell.length_a   1.000
_cell.length_b   1.000
_cell.length_c   1.000
_cell.angle_alpha   90.00
_cell.angle_beta   90.00
_cell.angle_gamma   90.00
#
_symmetry.space_group_name_H-M   'P 1'
#
loop_
_entity.id
_entity.type
_entity.pdbx_description
1 polymer ?
#
loop_
_entity_poly.entity_id
_entity_poly.type
_entity_poly.pdbx_seq_one_letter_code
_entity_poly.pdbx_strand_id
1 'polypeptide(L)'
;CQKPADHHRDRMRYWLMKSEPDEFSFEQLRTRRTEPWTGVRNYQARNFMRAAAVGDLVLFYHSNCPEPGIAGVAKISKAAFTDPTQFDAKSEYYDPKSPREDPRWSCVEVAYHQTFQRHVTLPDLRTCKALGEMLILRPGNRLSVTPVMAAEFKAICGLGQK
;
A
#
# COMPACT_ATOMS: atom_id res chain seq x y z
N CYS A 1 1.41 -6.57 38.34
CA CYS A 1 2.38 -6.51 37.25
C CYS A 1 1.67 -6.25 35.96
N GLN A 2 1.54 -4.98 35.59
CA GLN A 2 1.12 -4.66 34.26
C GLN A 2 2.23 -5.08 33.32
N LYS A 3 1.92 -6.01 32.41
CA LYS A 3 2.75 -6.18 31.23
C LYS A 3 2.95 -4.82 30.62
N PRO A 4 4.17 -4.43 30.26
CA PRO A 4 4.34 -3.22 29.49
C PRO A 4 3.37 -3.29 28.33
N ALA A 5 2.52 -2.29 28.23
CA ALA A 5 1.62 -2.17 27.09
C ALA A 5 2.47 -2.43 25.86
N ASP A 6 1.96 -3.26 25.00
CA ASP A 6 2.65 -3.63 23.78
C ASP A 6 2.70 -2.37 22.90
N HIS A 7 3.66 -1.49 23.22
CA HIS A 7 3.85 -0.21 22.54
C HIS A 7 4.09 -0.38 21.03
N HIS A 8 4.42 -1.62 20.59
CA HIS A 8 4.56 -1.93 19.18
C HIS A 8 3.23 -1.95 18.45
N ARG A 9 2.10 -2.23 19.15
CA ARG A 9 0.77 -2.20 18.55
C ARG A 9 0.18 -0.81 18.46
N ASP A 10 0.62 0.11 19.36
CA ASP A 10 0.14 1.49 19.40
C ASP A 10 0.88 2.37 18.41
N ARG A 11 1.99 1.89 17.83
CA ARG A 11 2.73 2.64 16.83
C ARG A 11 2.12 2.41 15.47
N MET A 12 1.47 3.46 14.97
CA MET A 12 1.01 3.48 13.60
C MET A 12 2.18 3.29 12.64
N ARG A 13 2.03 2.37 11.72
CA ARG A 13 2.98 2.19 10.62
C ARG A 13 2.43 2.80 9.36
N TYR A 14 3.33 3.03 8.42
CA TYR A 14 3.01 3.67 7.16
C TYR A 14 3.52 2.80 6.02
N TRP A 15 2.71 2.74 4.97
CA TRP A 15 2.97 1.91 3.82
C TRP A 15 2.75 2.71 2.55
N LEU A 16 3.38 2.27 1.47
CA LEU A 16 3.08 2.74 0.12
C LEU A 16 2.62 1.54 -0.67
N MET A 17 1.48 1.67 -1.34
CA MET A 17 0.93 0.62 -2.18
C MET A 17 0.67 1.17 -3.57
N LYS A 18 1.17 0.45 -4.59
CA LYS A 18 1.08 0.85 -5.98
C LYS A 18 -0.10 0.18 -6.66
N SER A 19 -0.84 0.97 -7.43
CA SER A 19 -1.89 0.48 -8.30
C SER A 19 -1.83 1.20 -9.64
N GLU A 20 -2.10 0.48 -10.72
CA GLU A 20 -2.29 1.10 -12.04
C GLU A 20 -3.69 1.71 -12.08
N PRO A 21 -3.83 3.03 -12.36
CA PRO A 21 -5.15 3.66 -12.31
C PRO A 21 -6.15 3.12 -13.32
N ASP A 22 -5.69 2.51 -14.42
CA ASP A 22 -6.57 1.84 -15.37
C ASP A 22 -7.19 0.55 -14.79
N GLU A 23 -6.52 -0.09 -13.84
CA GLU A 23 -7.05 -1.25 -13.14
C GLU A 23 -7.85 -0.85 -11.91
N PHE A 24 -7.24 -0.04 -11.04
CA PHE A 24 -7.89 0.46 -9.84
C PHE A 24 -7.28 1.79 -9.42
N SER A 25 -8.08 2.88 -9.49
CA SER A 25 -7.64 4.22 -9.16
C SER A 25 -8.02 4.62 -7.73
N PHE A 26 -7.37 5.67 -7.22
CA PHE A 26 -7.71 6.25 -5.92
C PHE A 26 -9.13 6.81 -5.92
N GLU A 27 -9.59 7.36 -7.04
CA GLU A 27 -10.96 7.85 -7.18
C GLU A 27 -11.99 6.72 -7.08
N GLN A 28 -11.66 5.54 -7.60
CA GLN A 28 -12.51 4.35 -7.43
C GLN A 28 -12.55 3.92 -5.95
N LEU A 29 -11.43 4.00 -5.24
CA LEU A 29 -11.42 3.73 -3.80
C LEU A 29 -12.31 4.72 -3.05
N ARG A 30 -12.23 6.00 -3.41
CA ARG A 30 -13.06 7.04 -2.82
C ARG A 30 -14.56 6.71 -2.99
N THR A 31 -14.95 6.28 -4.17
CA THR A 31 -16.34 5.93 -4.48
C THR A 31 -16.78 4.66 -3.78
N ARG A 32 -15.95 3.61 -3.81
CA ARG A 32 -16.28 2.30 -3.21
C ARG A 32 -16.12 2.28 -1.70
N ARG A 33 -15.33 3.17 -1.14
CA ARG A 33 -14.97 3.30 0.27
C ARG A 33 -13.97 2.27 0.77
N THR A 34 -14.08 1.03 0.37
CA THR A 34 -13.12 -0.04 0.72
C THR A 34 -12.82 -0.90 -0.49
N GLU A 35 -11.65 -1.55 -0.47
CA GLU A 35 -11.24 -2.47 -1.53
C GLU A 35 -10.32 -3.53 -0.95
N PRO A 36 -10.56 -4.84 -1.22
CA PRO A 36 -9.56 -5.85 -0.95
C PRO A 36 -8.40 -5.71 -1.92
N TRP A 37 -7.18 -5.66 -1.39
CA TRP A 37 -5.97 -5.45 -2.20
C TRP A 37 -5.42 -6.77 -2.68
N THR A 38 -6.08 -7.32 -3.70
CA THR A 38 -5.75 -8.63 -4.28
C THR A 38 -4.67 -8.52 -5.35
N GLY A 39 -4.13 -9.67 -5.74
CA GLY A 39 -3.25 -9.76 -6.91
C GLY A 39 -1.77 -9.50 -6.64
N VAL A 40 -1.35 -9.35 -5.40
CA VAL A 40 0.07 -9.20 -5.07
C VAL A 40 0.73 -10.57 -5.17
N ARG A 41 1.71 -10.70 -6.07
CA ARG A 41 2.37 -11.98 -6.41
C ARG A 41 3.89 -11.91 -6.24
N ASN A 42 4.36 -11.08 -5.31
CA ASN A 42 5.75 -11.00 -4.90
C ASN A 42 5.80 -11.34 -3.40
N TYR A 43 6.68 -12.25 -3.01
CA TYR A 43 6.75 -12.73 -1.62
C TYR A 43 7.12 -11.63 -0.63
N GLN A 44 8.02 -10.72 -1.01
CA GLN A 44 8.45 -9.63 -0.13
C GLN A 44 7.29 -8.64 0.07
N ALA A 45 6.59 -8.25 -0.99
CA ALA A 45 5.42 -7.38 -0.91
C ALA A 45 4.30 -8.02 -0.08
N ARG A 46 4.07 -9.34 -0.29
CA ARG A 46 3.12 -10.11 0.53
C ARG A 46 3.48 -10.04 2.01
N ASN A 47 4.77 -10.22 2.33
CA ASN A 47 5.22 -10.20 3.72
C ASN A 47 5.02 -8.83 4.36
N PHE A 48 5.21 -7.76 3.61
CA PHE A 48 4.87 -6.42 4.10
C PHE A 48 3.37 -6.28 4.39
N MET A 49 2.50 -6.78 3.52
CA MET A 49 1.06 -6.77 3.79
C MET A 49 0.70 -7.57 5.04
N ARG A 50 1.35 -8.72 5.25
CA ARG A 50 1.14 -9.54 6.45
C ARG A 50 1.57 -8.83 7.73
N ALA A 51 2.53 -7.91 7.63
CA ALA A 51 2.99 -7.11 8.77
C ALA A 51 2.08 -5.90 9.05
N ALA A 52 1.27 -5.48 8.08
CA ALA A 52 0.40 -4.32 8.24
C ALA A 52 -0.75 -4.62 9.22
N ALA A 53 -1.11 -3.62 10.03
CA ALA A 53 -2.16 -3.72 11.02
C ALA A 53 -3.30 -2.76 10.71
N VAL A 54 -4.50 -3.10 11.19
CA VAL A 54 -5.67 -2.22 11.10
C VAL A 54 -5.32 -0.86 11.71
N GLY A 55 -5.62 0.19 10.97
CA GLY A 55 -5.32 1.57 11.37
C GLY A 55 -4.05 2.14 10.76
N ASP A 56 -3.18 1.31 10.22
CA ASP A 56 -2.00 1.79 9.48
C ASP A 56 -2.43 2.62 8.27
N LEU A 57 -1.66 3.65 7.95
CA LEU A 57 -1.95 4.54 6.82
C LEU A 57 -1.14 4.11 5.59
N VAL A 58 -1.74 4.29 4.43
CA VAL A 58 -1.20 3.85 3.15
C VAL A 58 -1.16 5.02 2.18
N LEU A 59 0.03 5.31 1.67
CA LEU A 59 0.17 6.23 0.54
C LEU A 59 -0.24 5.48 -0.73
N PHE A 60 -1.28 5.96 -1.40
CA PHE A 60 -1.82 5.33 -2.60
C PHE A 60 -1.09 5.88 -3.84
N TYR A 61 -0.27 5.04 -4.43
CA TYR A 61 0.60 5.42 -5.55
C TYR A 61 0.05 4.91 -6.87
N HIS A 62 -0.17 5.81 -7.82
CA HIS A 62 -0.51 5.46 -9.20
C HIS A 62 0.77 5.16 -9.97
N SER A 63 0.91 3.93 -10.48
CA SER A 63 2.04 3.49 -11.27
C SER A 63 1.63 3.22 -12.71
N ASN A 64 2.63 3.13 -13.59
CA ASN A 64 2.44 2.77 -15.00
C ASN A 64 1.35 3.62 -15.68
N CYS A 65 1.48 4.93 -15.56
CA CYS A 65 0.52 5.91 -16.11
C CYS A 65 1.28 7.17 -16.53
N PRO A 66 0.62 8.11 -17.26
CA PRO A 66 1.30 9.33 -17.74
C PRO A 66 1.93 10.18 -16.65
N GLU A 67 1.32 10.21 -15.45
CA GLU A 67 1.83 11.00 -14.33
C GLU A 67 1.87 10.16 -13.06
N PRO A 68 2.91 9.30 -12.89
CA PRO A 68 3.05 8.50 -11.68
C PRO A 68 3.19 9.38 -10.44
N GLY A 69 2.60 8.94 -9.34
CA GLY A 69 2.69 9.67 -8.08
C GLY A 69 1.62 9.28 -7.09
N ILE A 70 1.57 10.00 -5.98
CA ILE A 70 0.70 9.70 -4.86
C ILE A 70 -0.53 10.60 -4.90
N ALA A 71 -1.71 9.97 -4.96
CA ALA A 71 -2.98 10.68 -5.08
C ALA A 71 -3.59 11.03 -3.71
N GLY A 72 -3.30 10.25 -2.69
CA GLY A 72 -3.87 10.46 -1.38
C GLY A 72 -3.49 9.35 -0.40
N VAL A 73 -4.26 9.26 0.67
CA VAL A 73 -4.03 8.35 1.79
C VAL A 73 -5.21 7.39 1.93
N ALA A 74 -4.91 6.12 2.02
CA ALA A 74 -5.84 5.07 2.42
C ALA A 74 -5.47 4.58 3.82
N LYS A 75 -6.29 3.71 4.37
CA LYS A 75 -6.11 3.15 5.71
C LYS A 75 -6.35 1.65 5.66
N ILE A 76 -5.53 0.88 6.36
CA ILE A 76 -5.77 -0.56 6.49
C ILE A 76 -7.04 -0.76 7.32
N SER A 77 -8.06 -1.35 6.73
CA SER A 77 -9.35 -1.63 7.39
C SER A 77 -9.51 -3.09 7.79
N LYS A 78 -8.78 -4.00 7.14
CA LYS A 78 -8.67 -5.40 7.56
C LYS A 78 -7.23 -5.87 7.41
N ALA A 79 -6.71 -6.51 8.45
CA ALA A 79 -5.39 -7.13 8.42
C ALA A 79 -5.37 -8.31 7.43
N ALA A 80 -4.18 -8.82 7.12
CA ALA A 80 -3.98 -9.81 6.08
C ALA A 80 -4.90 -11.03 6.22
N PHE A 81 -5.50 -11.39 5.11
CA PHE A 81 -6.33 -12.59 4.96
C PHE A 81 -6.02 -13.25 3.60
N THR A 82 -6.56 -14.44 3.40
CA THR A 82 -6.30 -15.19 2.17
C THR A 82 -6.83 -14.44 0.94
N ASP A 83 -5.96 -14.24 -0.05
CA ASP A 83 -6.35 -13.65 -1.33
C ASP A 83 -7.16 -14.69 -2.13
N PRO A 84 -8.47 -14.46 -2.36
CA PRO A 84 -9.31 -15.45 -3.03
C PRO A 84 -8.99 -15.61 -4.52
N THR A 85 -8.37 -14.60 -5.14
CA THR A 85 -8.08 -14.65 -6.59
C THR A 85 -7.07 -15.72 -6.96
N GLN A 86 -6.23 -16.16 -6.00
CA GLN A 86 -5.27 -17.24 -6.25
C GLN A 86 -5.94 -18.59 -6.57
N PHE A 87 -7.18 -18.76 -6.15
CA PHE A 87 -7.94 -20.00 -6.36
C PHE A 87 -8.99 -19.88 -7.48
N ASP A 88 -9.11 -18.73 -8.09
CA ASP A 88 -10.07 -18.48 -9.15
C ASP A 88 -9.40 -18.65 -10.51
N ALA A 89 -9.73 -19.76 -11.19
CA ALA A 89 -9.14 -20.07 -12.50
C ALA A 89 -9.44 -19.02 -13.58
N LYS A 90 -10.45 -18.16 -13.37
CA LYS A 90 -10.80 -17.08 -14.30
C LYS A 90 -10.03 -15.79 -14.01
N SER A 91 -9.38 -15.70 -12.86
CA SER A 91 -8.59 -14.53 -12.49
C SER A 91 -7.23 -14.56 -13.17
N GLU A 92 -6.73 -13.40 -13.60
CA GLU A 92 -5.35 -13.25 -14.07
C GLU A 92 -4.34 -13.53 -12.94
N TYR A 93 -4.78 -13.50 -11.69
CA TYR A 93 -3.95 -13.76 -10.51
C TYR A 93 -4.04 -15.19 -10.00
N TYR A 94 -4.65 -16.08 -10.79
CA TYR A 94 -4.78 -17.49 -10.45
C TYR A 94 -3.40 -18.14 -10.28
N ASP A 95 -3.22 -18.86 -9.16
CA ASP A 95 -2.00 -19.61 -8.87
C ASP A 95 -2.36 -21.08 -8.59
N PRO A 96 -2.26 -21.96 -9.59
CA PRO A 96 -2.62 -23.36 -9.43
C PRO A 96 -1.70 -24.11 -8.46
N LYS A 97 -0.54 -23.56 -8.14
CA LYS A 97 0.43 -24.16 -7.21
C LYS A 97 0.19 -23.78 -5.75
N SER A 98 -0.69 -22.80 -5.49
CA SER A 98 -0.98 -22.41 -4.12
C SER A 98 -1.88 -23.45 -3.43
N PRO A 99 -1.43 -24.08 -2.33
CA PRO A 99 -2.26 -25.07 -1.63
C PRO A 99 -3.39 -24.38 -0.87
N ARG A 100 -4.58 -24.95 -0.89
CA ARG A 100 -5.73 -24.41 -0.15
C ARG A 100 -5.56 -24.46 1.35
N GLU A 101 -4.83 -25.45 1.83
CA GLU A 101 -4.55 -25.65 3.26
C GLU A 101 -3.46 -24.71 3.78
N ASP A 102 -2.66 -24.13 2.89
CA ASP A 102 -1.58 -23.18 3.23
C ASP A 102 -1.40 -22.16 2.10
N PRO A 103 -2.35 -21.23 1.94
CA PRO A 103 -2.32 -20.29 0.82
C PRO A 103 -1.05 -19.42 0.79
N ARG A 104 -0.46 -19.31 -0.38
CA ARG A 104 0.75 -18.49 -0.59
C ARG A 104 0.47 -17.01 -0.51
N TRP A 105 -0.71 -16.58 -0.98
CA TRP A 105 -1.00 -15.18 -1.25
C TRP A 105 -2.04 -14.64 -0.29
N SER A 106 -1.72 -13.48 0.24
CA SER A 106 -2.57 -12.74 1.17
C SER A 106 -2.95 -11.41 0.57
N CYS A 107 -4.02 -10.82 1.07
CA CYS A 107 -4.40 -9.44 0.79
C CYS A 107 -4.83 -8.77 2.08
N VAL A 108 -4.82 -7.45 2.06
CA VAL A 108 -5.43 -6.62 3.11
C VAL A 108 -6.65 -5.93 2.52
N GLU A 109 -7.50 -5.37 3.36
CA GLU A 109 -8.53 -4.43 2.90
C GLU A 109 -8.07 -3.03 3.23
N VAL A 110 -8.16 -2.13 2.25
CA VAL A 110 -7.89 -0.71 2.45
C VAL A 110 -9.18 0.08 2.37
N ALA A 111 -9.27 1.15 3.17
CA ALA A 111 -10.39 2.08 3.16
C ALA A 111 -9.90 3.45 2.72
N TYR A 112 -10.77 4.21 2.06
CA TYR A 112 -10.51 5.60 1.73
C TYR A 112 -10.28 6.41 3.00
N HIS A 113 -9.26 7.26 3.00
CA HIS A 113 -8.98 8.15 4.13
C HIS A 113 -9.00 9.63 3.71
N GLN A 114 -8.12 10.03 2.80
CA GLN A 114 -8.00 11.45 2.41
C GLN A 114 -7.43 11.58 1.00
N THR A 115 -8.03 12.44 0.19
CA THR A 115 -7.47 12.84 -1.10
C THR A 115 -6.53 14.04 -0.89
N PHE A 116 -5.36 13.99 -1.51
CA PHE A 116 -4.46 15.14 -1.52
C PHE A 116 -5.06 16.29 -2.34
N GLN A 117 -4.83 17.51 -1.91
CA GLN A 117 -5.22 18.70 -2.69
C GLN A 117 -4.43 18.78 -3.99
N ARG A 118 -3.21 18.25 -3.97
CA ARG A 118 -2.31 18.22 -5.09
C ARG A 118 -1.75 16.81 -5.24
N HIS A 119 -1.79 16.29 -6.47
CA HIS A 119 -1.13 15.02 -6.80
C HIS A 119 0.38 15.16 -6.60
N VAL A 120 0.98 14.32 -5.78
CA VAL A 120 2.42 14.33 -5.50
C VAL A 120 3.12 13.46 -6.52
N THR A 121 3.73 14.08 -7.52
CA THR A 121 4.33 13.36 -8.64
C THR A 121 5.66 12.71 -8.28
N LEU A 122 6.10 11.75 -9.09
CA LEU A 122 7.42 11.14 -8.91
C LEU A 122 8.56 12.18 -8.95
N PRO A 123 8.58 13.17 -9.88
CA PRO A 123 9.56 14.26 -9.78
C PRO A 123 9.50 15.02 -8.46
N ASP A 124 8.32 15.30 -7.92
CA ASP A 124 8.18 15.96 -6.62
C ASP A 124 8.86 15.16 -5.52
N LEU A 125 8.68 13.83 -5.53
CA LEU A 125 9.30 12.93 -4.55
C LEU A 125 10.83 12.95 -4.68
N ARG A 126 11.35 12.93 -5.90
CA ARG A 126 12.80 12.91 -6.16
C ARG A 126 13.49 14.20 -5.75
N THR A 127 12.81 15.33 -5.80
CA THR A 127 13.39 16.62 -5.42
C THR A 127 13.27 16.93 -3.94
N CYS A 128 12.52 16.14 -3.18
CA CYS A 128 12.36 16.33 -1.75
C CYS A 128 13.53 15.68 -0.99
N LYS A 129 14.36 16.50 -0.34
CA LYS A 129 15.55 16.03 0.37
C LYS A 129 15.21 15.04 1.50
N ALA A 130 14.07 15.23 2.17
CA ALA A 130 13.64 14.36 3.26
C ALA A 130 13.36 12.92 2.79
N LEU A 131 13.22 12.69 1.48
CA LEU A 131 12.85 11.41 0.89
C LEU A 131 14.04 10.68 0.23
N GLY A 132 15.27 11.15 0.45
CA GLY A 132 16.45 10.63 -0.25
C GLY A 132 16.69 9.13 -0.07
N GLU A 133 16.26 8.56 1.05
CA GLU A 133 16.40 7.12 1.36
C GLU A 133 15.15 6.30 1.10
N MET A 134 14.11 6.91 0.54
CA MET A 134 12.83 6.23 0.35
C MET A 134 12.95 5.09 -0.67
N LEU A 135 12.40 3.91 -0.31
CA LEU A 135 12.54 2.69 -1.10
C LEU A 135 12.01 2.84 -2.53
N ILE A 136 10.89 3.53 -2.71
CA ILE A 136 10.30 3.70 -4.04
C ILE A 136 11.23 4.44 -5.01
N LEU A 137 12.12 5.27 -4.49
CA LEU A 137 13.05 6.08 -5.30
C LEU A 137 14.34 5.33 -5.63
N ARG A 138 14.57 4.17 -5.04
CA ARG A 138 15.78 3.39 -5.30
C ARG A 138 15.74 2.75 -6.68
N PRO A 139 16.82 2.83 -7.47
CA PRO A 139 16.88 2.16 -8.76
C PRO A 139 16.59 0.66 -8.64
N GLY A 140 15.77 0.13 -9.55
CA GLY A 140 15.45 -1.30 -9.57
C GLY A 140 14.40 -1.76 -8.58
N ASN A 141 13.87 -0.87 -7.73
CA ASN A 141 12.79 -1.25 -6.81
C ASN A 141 11.49 -1.43 -7.59
N ARG A 142 10.96 -2.66 -7.57
CA ARG A 142 9.71 -3.01 -8.27
C ARG A 142 8.62 -3.51 -7.32
N LEU A 143 8.82 -3.34 -6.01
CA LEU A 143 7.85 -3.78 -5.03
C LEU A 143 6.59 -2.92 -5.09
N SER A 144 5.44 -3.57 -5.11
CA SER A 144 4.14 -2.88 -5.11
C SER A 144 3.66 -2.49 -3.71
N VAL A 145 4.27 -3.05 -2.68
CA VAL A 145 3.99 -2.71 -1.28
C VAL A 145 5.33 -2.50 -0.59
N THR A 146 5.53 -1.32 -0.03
CA THR A 146 6.76 -0.99 0.70
C THR A 146 6.46 -0.28 2.00
N PRO A 147 7.32 -0.47 3.04
CA PRO A 147 7.20 0.33 4.25
C PRO A 147 7.65 1.78 4.00
N VAL A 148 7.07 2.69 4.76
CA VAL A 148 7.37 4.12 4.72
C VAL A 148 7.69 4.58 6.12
N MET A 149 8.76 5.35 6.29
CA MET A 149 9.10 5.93 7.58
C MET A 149 8.12 7.06 7.94
N ALA A 150 7.86 7.26 9.23
CA ALA A 150 6.96 8.30 9.68
C ALA A 150 7.35 9.69 9.16
N ALA A 151 8.64 10.00 9.14
CA ALA A 151 9.14 11.28 8.61
C ALA A 151 8.89 11.42 7.10
N GLU A 152 9.03 10.33 6.36
CA GLU A 152 8.74 10.30 4.92
C GLU A 152 7.25 10.52 4.65
N PHE A 153 6.40 9.83 5.40
CA PHE A 153 4.95 9.99 5.31
C PHE A 153 4.54 11.44 5.56
N LYS A 154 5.06 12.03 6.62
CA LYS A 154 4.75 13.42 6.99
C LYS A 154 5.20 14.39 5.91
N ALA A 155 6.40 14.20 5.35
CA ALA A 155 6.91 15.05 4.27
C ALA A 155 6.02 14.98 3.02
N ILE A 156 5.57 13.79 2.66
CA ILE A 156 4.71 13.57 1.49
C ILE A 156 3.33 14.20 1.71
N CYS A 157 2.74 14.06 2.89
CA CYS A 157 1.48 14.71 3.22
C CYS A 157 1.61 16.24 3.12
N GLY A 158 2.74 16.80 3.54
CA GLY A 158 3.03 18.22 3.38
C GLY A 158 3.05 18.67 1.92
N LEU A 159 3.65 17.87 1.04
CA LEU A 159 3.65 18.14 -0.39
C LEU A 159 2.25 18.07 -0.98
N GLY A 160 1.43 17.15 -0.53
CA GLY A 160 0.06 16.97 -1.03
C GLY A 160 -0.92 18.07 -0.63
N GLN A 161 -0.56 18.90 0.35
CA GLN A 161 -1.40 20.01 0.83
C GLN A 161 -1.06 21.35 0.19
N LYS A 162 -0.03 21.38 -0.61
CA LYS A 162 0.36 22.60 -1.31
C LYS A 162 -0.40 22.71 -2.64
#